data_aa3cdba03e32c6e2c99c4a2a72376ede
#
_entry.id   aa3cdba03e32c6e2c99c4a2a72376ede
#
_cell.length_a   1.000
_cell.length_b   1.000
_cell.length_c   1.000
_cell.angle_alpha   90.00
_cell.angle_beta   90.00
_cell.angle_gamma   90.00
#
_symmetry.space_group_name_H-M   'P 1'
#
loop_
_entity.id
_entity.type
_entity.pdbx_description
1 polymer ?
#
loop_
_entity_poly.entity_id
_entity_poly.type
_entity_poly.pdbx_seq_one_letter_code
_entity_poly.pdbx_strand_id
1 'polypeptide(L)'
;GSGGALYLKGKDLVLTSKSIIDVSGGNNGGGAGRIYLEGVQSLINNGSDNLRKAGGPGASPGTEGTLRFVRPSHLEELDFRIGSIEIDTDVGSLIHSDGSIAYGLTEDRVYIDQSGAAWPYSVCRFSFTRVQLGGGVVVQLKGRNALALEAYSGDLILGANIRADGGNAMANLGGKGILGGFSGVSGASLYGAG
;
A
#
# COMPACT_ATOMS: atom_id res chain seq x y z
N GLY A 1 -28.29 -15.46 -4.79
CA GLY A 1 -27.87 -14.31 -3.99
C GLY A 1 -26.39 -14.00 -4.15
N SER A 2 -25.98 -12.78 -3.84
CA SER A 2 -24.56 -12.38 -3.81
C SER A 2 -23.92 -12.73 -2.46
N GLY A 3 -22.62 -12.99 -2.45
CA GLY A 3 -21.83 -13.14 -1.24
C GLY A 3 -21.75 -11.83 -0.45
N GLY A 4 -21.57 -11.93 0.86
CA GLY A 4 -21.42 -10.78 1.76
C GLY A 4 -20.02 -10.21 1.76
N ALA A 5 -19.82 -9.12 2.53
CA ALA A 5 -18.50 -8.59 2.81
C ALA A 5 -18.07 -8.96 4.24
N LEU A 6 -16.84 -9.43 4.40
CA LEU A 6 -16.25 -9.76 5.69
C LEU A 6 -14.98 -8.93 5.89
N TYR A 7 -14.91 -8.22 7.02
CA TYR A 7 -13.73 -7.52 7.48
C TYR A 7 -13.33 -8.04 8.85
N LEU A 8 -12.14 -8.62 8.93
CA LEU A 8 -11.53 -9.06 10.18
C LEU A 8 -10.27 -8.23 10.44
N LYS A 9 -10.22 -7.63 11.61
CA LYS A 9 -9.08 -6.87 12.12
C LYS A 9 -8.69 -7.35 13.49
N GLY A 10 -7.41 -7.60 13.71
CA GLY A 10 -6.89 -7.99 15.00
C GLY A 10 -5.46 -7.50 15.20
N LYS A 11 -4.99 -7.43 16.46
CA LYS A 11 -3.59 -7.20 16.77
C LYS A 11 -2.75 -8.29 16.10
N ASP A 12 -3.09 -9.52 16.39
CA ASP A 12 -2.57 -10.72 15.76
C ASP A 12 -3.74 -11.43 15.09
N LEU A 13 -3.67 -11.64 13.79
CA LEU A 13 -4.67 -12.39 13.04
C LEU A 13 -4.05 -13.69 12.55
N VAL A 14 -4.54 -14.78 13.10
CA VAL A 14 -4.07 -16.13 12.77
C VAL A 14 -5.19 -16.92 12.13
N LEU A 15 -5.03 -17.27 10.87
CA LEU A 15 -5.90 -18.21 10.17
C LEU A 15 -5.21 -19.58 10.18
N THR A 16 -5.84 -20.53 10.82
CA THR A 16 -5.34 -21.91 10.88
C THR A 16 -5.79 -22.69 9.64
N SER A 17 -5.20 -23.84 9.39
CA SER A 17 -5.62 -24.75 8.32
C SER A 17 -7.07 -25.27 8.45
N LYS A 18 -7.69 -25.08 9.62
CA LYS A 18 -9.10 -25.43 9.87
C LYS A 18 -10.05 -24.25 9.70
N SER A 19 -9.54 -23.02 9.58
CA SER A 19 -10.37 -21.83 9.40
C SER A 19 -10.97 -21.83 8.00
N ILE A 20 -12.29 -21.70 7.90
CA ILE A 20 -12.98 -21.53 6.62
C ILE A 20 -13.65 -20.17 6.63
N ILE A 21 -13.35 -19.35 5.63
CA ILE A 21 -14.03 -18.09 5.36
C ILE A 21 -14.64 -18.22 3.96
N ASP A 22 -15.94 -18.15 3.88
CA ASP A 22 -16.68 -18.37 2.63
C ASP A 22 -17.60 -17.17 2.35
N VAL A 23 -17.30 -16.45 1.30
CA VAL A 23 -18.11 -15.37 0.75
C VAL A 23 -18.51 -15.67 -0.70
N SER A 24 -18.56 -16.93 -1.06
CA SER A 24 -18.92 -17.35 -2.41
C SER A 24 -20.33 -16.89 -2.79
N GLY A 25 -20.56 -16.69 -4.06
CA GLY A 25 -21.87 -16.39 -4.61
C GLY A 25 -22.81 -17.59 -4.52
N GLY A 26 -24.09 -17.32 -4.29
CA GLY A 26 -25.13 -18.35 -4.30
C GLY A 26 -25.39 -18.92 -5.70
N ASN A 27 -26.13 -20.03 -5.77
CA ASN A 27 -26.51 -20.67 -7.02
C ASN A 27 -27.19 -19.70 -8.01
N ASN A 28 -27.20 -20.05 -9.29
CA ASN A 28 -27.75 -19.26 -10.38
C ASN A 28 -27.00 -17.94 -10.66
N GLY A 29 -25.66 -17.98 -10.64
CA GLY A 29 -24.83 -16.87 -11.07
C GLY A 29 -24.71 -15.73 -10.06
N GLY A 30 -24.93 -15.98 -8.75
CA GLY A 30 -24.68 -14.97 -7.70
C GLY A 30 -23.22 -14.53 -7.67
N GLY A 31 -22.95 -13.22 -7.62
CA GLY A 31 -21.60 -12.69 -7.45
C GLY A 31 -21.03 -13.05 -6.07
N ALA A 32 -19.73 -13.30 -5.97
CA ALA A 32 -19.07 -13.49 -4.70
C ALA A 32 -18.88 -12.16 -3.95
N GLY A 33 -18.61 -12.26 -2.67
CA GLY A 33 -18.41 -11.13 -1.79
C GLY A 33 -16.95 -10.70 -1.66
N ARG A 34 -16.65 -10.01 -0.58
CA ARG A 34 -15.32 -9.45 -0.31
C ARG A 34 -14.79 -9.92 1.03
N ILE A 35 -13.52 -10.30 1.07
CA ILE A 35 -12.79 -10.63 2.28
C ILE A 35 -11.69 -9.60 2.47
N TYR A 36 -11.66 -8.95 3.63
CA TYR A 36 -10.62 -8.04 4.05
C TYR A 36 -10.06 -8.50 5.39
N LEU A 37 -8.76 -8.82 5.43
CA LEU A 37 -8.08 -9.34 6.59
C LEU A 37 -6.94 -8.40 6.97
N GLU A 38 -6.97 -7.88 8.20
CA GLU A 38 -5.97 -6.95 8.71
C GLU A 38 -5.39 -7.46 10.03
N GLY A 39 -4.10 -7.80 10.03
CA GLY A 39 -3.33 -8.05 11.23
C GLY A 39 -2.51 -6.82 11.58
N VAL A 40 -2.72 -6.19 12.74
CA VAL A 40 -2.01 -4.95 13.11
C VAL A 40 -0.56 -5.24 13.50
N GLN A 41 -0.27 -6.36 14.17
CA GLN A 41 1.09 -6.80 14.51
C GLN A 41 1.51 -8.03 13.71
N SER A 42 0.61 -8.98 13.52
CA SER A 42 0.90 -10.15 12.71
C SER A 42 -0.31 -10.62 11.91
N LEU A 43 -0.05 -11.17 10.74
CA LEU A 43 -1.03 -11.88 9.93
C LEU A 43 -0.42 -13.21 9.47
N ILE A 44 -0.88 -14.30 10.09
CA ILE A 44 -0.48 -15.66 9.74
C ILE A 44 -1.64 -16.33 9.01
N ASN A 45 -1.41 -16.73 7.78
CA ASN A 45 -2.40 -17.44 6.98
C ASN A 45 -1.90 -18.84 6.61
N ASN A 46 -2.26 -19.81 7.42
CA ASN A 46 -2.01 -21.24 7.16
C ASN A 46 -3.20 -21.93 6.48
N GLY A 47 -4.22 -21.17 6.11
CA GLY A 47 -5.48 -21.67 5.54
C GLY A 47 -5.86 -20.99 4.22
N SER A 48 -4.89 -20.70 3.34
CA SER A 48 -5.12 -19.99 2.08
C SER A 48 -6.19 -20.66 1.21
N ASP A 49 -6.23 -21.98 1.20
CA ASP A 49 -7.19 -22.75 0.41
C ASP A 49 -8.62 -22.73 0.97
N ASN A 50 -8.76 -22.22 2.19
CA ASN A 50 -10.04 -22.12 2.88
C ASN A 50 -10.70 -20.74 2.76
N LEU A 51 -10.11 -19.84 1.97
CA LEU A 51 -10.67 -18.52 1.68
C LEU A 51 -11.46 -18.58 0.37
N ARG A 52 -12.76 -18.84 0.49
CA ARG A 52 -13.65 -19.08 -0.66
C ARG A 52 -14.31 -17.78 -1.10
N LYS A 53 -14.12 -17.44 -2.36
CA LYS A 53 -14.65 -16.23 -2.99
C LYS A 53 -15.08 -16.47 -4.45
N ALA A 54 -15.45 -17.70 -4.78
CA ALA A 54 -15.90 -18.05 -6.12
C ALA A 54 -17.28 -17.46 -6.41
N GLY A 55 -17.49 -17.01 -7.63
CA GLY A 55 -18.83 -16.69 -8.11
C GLY A 55 -19.72 -17.93 -8.09
N GLY A 56 -21.01 -17.74 -7.93
CA GLY A 56 -21.99 -18.84 -7.91
C GLY A 56 -22.07 -19.54 -9.27
N PRO A 57 -22.28 -20.86 -9.29
CA PRO A 57 -22.46 -21.64 -10.51
C PRO A 57 -23.78 -21.29 -11.18
N GLY A 58 -23.84 -21.49 -12.49
CA GLY A 58 -25.07 -21.28 -13.30
C GLY A 58 -24.77 -21.15 -14.79
N ALA A 59 -25.78 -20.96 -15.59
CA ALA A 59 -25.64 -20.75 -17.04
C ALA A 59 -24.84 -19.45 -17.34
N SER A 60 -24.95 -18.47 -16.46
CA SER A 60 -24.10 -17.28 -16.42
C SER A 60 -23.41 -17.22 -15.03
N PRO A 61 -22.19 -17.75 -14.90
CA PRO A 61 -21.49 -17.79 -13.63
C PRO A 61 -21.35 -16.38 -13.03
N GLY A 62 -21.48 -16.27 -11.72
CA GLY A 62 -21.26 -15.02 -11.01
C GLY A 62 -19.79 -14.60 -11.02
N THR A 63 -19.55 -13.31 -10.80
CA THR A 63 -18.19 -12.77 -10.72
C THR A 63 -17.48 -13.27 -9.47
N GLU A 64 -16.18 -13.52 -9.59
CA GLU A 64 -15.31 -13.82 -8.45
C GLU A 64 -15.23 -12.62 -7.51
N GLY A 65 -15.15 -12.90 -6.22
CA GLY A 65 -15.00 -11.88 -5.19
C GLY A 65 -13.55 -11.39 -5.01
N THR A 66 -13.38 -10.42 -4.16
CA THR A 66 -12.06 -9.86 -3.85
C THR A 66 -11.54 -10.33 -2.51
N LEU A 67 -10.24 -10.57 -2.43
CA LEU A 67 -9.51 -10.89 -1.21
C LEU A 67 -8.41 -9.85 -1.03
N ARG A 68 -8.38 -9.19 0.13
CA ARG A 68 -7.33 -8.24 0.48
C ARG A 68 -6.72 -8.62 1.82
N PHE A 69 -5.42 -8.78 1.83
CA PHE A 69 -4.63 -8.91 3.04
C PHE A 69 -3.95 -7.58 3.33
N VAL A 70 -4.09 -7.12 4.55
CA VAL A 70 -3.27 -6.05 5.11
C VAL A 70 -2.33 -6.71 6.10
N ARG A 71 -1.09 -6.83 5.71
CA ARG A 71 -0.03 -7.33 6.59
C ARG A 71 0.61 -6.14 7.28
N PRO A 72 0.93 -6.26 8.57
CA PRO A 72 1.83 -5.31 9.20
C PRO A 72 3.17 -5.36 8.47
N SER A 73 3.96 -4.32 8.62
CA SER A 73 5.36 -4.41 8.26
C SER A 73 5.94 -5.59 9.04
N HIS A 74 6.60 -6.53 8.36
CA HIS A 74 7.29 -7.64 9.05
C HIS A 74 8.44 -7.16 9.93
N LEU A 75 8.82 -5.89 9.78
CA LEU A 75 9.76 -5.19 10.63
C LEU A 75 8.95 -4.38 11.65
N GLU A 76 9.11 -4.69 12.92
CA GLU A 76 8.57 -3.87 14.01
C GLU A 76 9.31 -2.54 14.10
N GLU A 77 10.59 -2.55 13.81
CA GLU A 77 11.48 -1.40 13.78
C GLU A 77 12.17 -1.29 12.43
N LEU A 78 12.34 -0.07 11.95
CA LEU A 78 13.17 0.24 10.79
C LEU A 78 14.50 0.81 11.31
N ASP A 79 15.44 -0.04 11.70
CA ASP A 79 16.76 0.37 12.22
C ASP A 79 17.87 -0.15 11.29
N PHE A 80 18.29 0.70 10.36
CA PHE A 80 19.39 0.42 9.45
C PHE A 80 20.43 1.51 9.50
N ARG A 81 21.70 1.12 9.55
CA ARG A 81 22.85 2.04 9.64
C ARG A 81 23.59 2.18 8.32
N ILE A 82 23.58 1.15 7.51
CA ILE A 82 24.26 1.04 6.22
C ILE A 82 23.39 0.24 5.24
N GLY A 83 23.74 0.29 3.97
CA GLY A 83 23.07 -0.48 2.92
C GLY A 83 22.12 0.36 2.09
N SER A 84 21.25 -0.28 1.33
CA SER A 84 20.24 0.38 0.51
C SER A 84 18.83 -0.06 0.89
N ILE A 85 17.91 0.89 0.82
CA ILE A 85 16.47 0.64 0.97
C ILE A 85 15.80 1.09 -0.31
N GLU A 86 15.03 0.20 -0.91
CA GLU A 86 14.11 0.54 -1.99
C GLU A 86 12.69 0.62 -1.45
N ILE A 87 12.01 1.74 -1.66
CA ILE A 87 10.61 1.94 -1.27
C ILE A 87 9.80 2.16 -2.55
N ASP A 88 8.86 1.25 -2.80
CA ASP A 88 7.91 1.34 -3.91
C ASP A 88 6.51 1.63 -3.36
N THR A 89 6.05 2.85 -3.58
CA THR A 89 4.74 3.31 -3.08
C THR A 89 3.56 2.83 -3.91
N ASP A 90 3.77 2.40 -5.16
CA ASP A 90 2.70 1.82 -5.99
C ASP A 90 2.36 0.40 -5.54
N VAL A 91 3.39 -0.36 -5.16
CA VAL A 91 3.27 -1.75 -4.69
C VAL A 91 3.08 -1.82 -3.17
N GLY A 92 3.52 -0.80 -2.44
CA GLY A 92 3.51 -0.77 -0.98
C GLY A 92 4.59 -1.67 -0.39
N SER A 93 5.79 -1.68 -0.96
CA SER A 93 6.92 -2.47 -0.46
C SER A 93 8.10 -1.60 -0.08
N LEU A 94 8.78 -1.97 1.01
CA LEU A 94 10.07 -1.47 1.44
C LEU A 94 11.01 -2.66 1.56
N ILE A 95 12.11 -2.65 0.81
CA ILE A 95 13.07 -3.75 0.73
C ILE A 95 14.46 -3.22 1.09
N HIS A 96 15.08 -3.80 2.11
CA HIS A 96 16.48 -3.51 2.46
C HIS A 96 17.43 -4.49 1.76
N SER A 97 18.67 -4.06 1.57
CA SER A 97 19.72 -4.85 0.87
C SER A 97 20.11 -6.14 1.58
N ASP A 98 19.75 -6.34 2.84
CA ASP A 98 19.91 -7.59 3.57
C ASP A 98 18.77 -8.61 3.32
N GLY A 99 17.78 -8.24 2.52
CA GLY A 99 16.60 -9.05 2.24
C GLY A 99 15.41 -8.80 3.18
N SER A 100 15.54 -7.92 4.16
CA SER A 100 14.42 -7.54 5.03
C SER A 100 13.36 -6.79 4.23
N ILE A 101 12.10 -7.13 4.48
CA ILE A 101 10.94 -6.57 3.75
C ILE A 101 9.92 -6.02 4.75
N ALA A 102 9.40 -4.83 4.45
CA ALA A 102 8.21 -4.29 5.09
C ALA A 102 7.14 -3.97 4.05
N TYR A 103 5.87 -4.03 4.46
CA TYR A 103 4.75 -3.70 3.60
C TYR A 103 4.00 -2.48 4.14
N GLY A 104 3.74 -1.53 3.26
CA GLY A 104 2.95 -0.34 3.53
C GLY A 104 1.48 -0.55 3.20
N LEU A 105 0.65 0.28 3.81
CA LEU A 105 -0.78 0.37 3.54
C LEU A 105 -1.05 1.55 2.60
N THR A 106 -1.69 1.31 1.46
CA THR A 106 -2.14 2.38 0.57
C THR A 106 -3.54 2.83 0.97
N GLU A 107 -3.70 4.13 1.20
CA GLU A 107 -4.95 4.79 1.56
C GLU A 107 -5.25 5.88 0.52
N ASP A 108 -6.50 5.90 0.03
CA ASP A 108 -6.98 6.99 -0.81
C ASP A 108 -7.45 8.15 0.06
N ARG A 109 -7.03 9.35 -0.29
CA ARG A 109 -7.35 10.59 0.40
C ARG A 109 -7.79 11.66 -0.59
N VAL A 110 -8.41 12.71 -0.07
CA VAL A 110 -8.81 13.87 -0.84
C VAL A 110 -8.22 15.11 -0.19
N TYR A 111 -7.50 15.90 -0.97
CA TYR A 111 -7.07 17.23 -0.60
C TYR A 111 -8.08 18.24 -1.13
N ILE A 112 -8.53 19.17 -0.30
CA ILE A 112 -9.38 20.29 -0.70
C ILE A 112 -8.51 21.54 -0.69
N ASP A 113 -8.36 22.16 -1.84
CA ASP A 113 -7.58 23.38 -1.98
C ASP A 113 -8.34 24.62 -1.47
N GLN A 114 -7.68 25.79 -1.51
CA GLN A 114 -8.26 27.06 -1.05
C GLN A 114 -9.48 27.51 -1.88
N SER A 115 -9.63 26.98 -3.09
CA SER A 115 -10.79 27.26 -3.96
C SER A 115 -11.99 26.32 -3.66
N GLY A 116 -11.79 25.31 -2.80
CA GLY A 116 -12.77 24.27 -2.53
C GLY A 116 -12.73 23.11 -3.54
N ALA A 117 -11.78 23.09 -4.46
CA ALA A 117 -11.62 21.99 -5.39
C ALA A 117 -11.04 20.76 -4.69
N ALA A 118 -11.60 19.58 -5.01
CA ALA A 118 -11.21 18.31 -4.42
C ALA A 118 -10.21 17.56 -5.32
N TRP A 119 -9.04 17.23 -4.78
CA TRP A 119 -7.97 16.54 -5.47
C TRP A 119 -7.73 15.18 -4.83
N PRO A 120 -8.11 14.07 -5.50
CA PRO A 120 -7.83 12.74 -4.97
C PRO A 120 -6.34 12.42 -5.08
N TYR A 121 -5.78 11.82 -4.03
CA TYR A 121 -4.42 11.29 -4.02
C TYR A 121 -4.35 10.05 -3.15
N SER A 122 -3.33 9.22 -3.36
CA SER A 122 -3.11 8.02 -2.56
C SER A 122 -1.82 8.17 -1.75
N VAL A 123 -1.86 7.69 -0.51
CA VAL A 123 -0.72 7.67 0.41
C VAL A 123 -0.36 6.23 0.70
N CYS A 124 0.89 5.86 0.48
CA CYS A 124 1.44 4.59 0.94
C CYS A 124 2.13 4.83 2.29
N ARG A 125 1.59 4.24 3.35
CA ARG A 125 2.03 4.42 4.73
C ARG A 125 2.78 3.19 5.21
N PHE A 126 3.98 3.39 5.75
CA PHE A 126 4.75 2.41 6.49
C PHE A 126 4.82 2.84 7.94
N SER A 127 4.35 1.99 8.86
CA SER A 127 4.28 2.29 10.29
C SER A 127 5.16 1.32 11.07
N PHE A 128 6.05 1.85 11.89
CA PHE A 128 6.99 1.10 12.71
C PHE A 128 6.88 1.55 14.17
N THR A 129 7.35 0.72 15.10
CA THR A 129 7.51 1.17 16.49
C THR A 129 8.54 2.26 16.59
N ARG A 130 9.62 2.16 15.82
CA ARG A 130 10.74 3.11 15.75
C ARG A 130 11.30 3.14 14.34
N VAL A 131 11.77 4.31 13.92
CA VAL A 131 12.47 4.48 12.64
C VAL A 131 13.85 5.10 12.91
N GLN A 132 14.90 4.42 12.47
CA GLN A 132 16.26 4.95 12.50
C GLN A 132 17.01 4.57 11.23
N LEU A 133 17.28 5.57 10.39
CA LEU A 133 18.07 5.42 9.17
C LEU A 133 19.39 6.16 9.33
N GLY A 134 20.51 5.44 9.39
CA GLY A 134 21.85 6.00 9.52
C GLY A 134 22.32 6.68 8.23
N GLY A 135 23.36 7.52 8.34
CA GLY A 135 23.92 8.26 7.20
C GLY A 135 24.57 7.39 6.12
N GLY A 136 24.82 6.11 6.41
CA GLY A 136 25.31 5.12 5.43
C GLY A 136 24.22 4.39 4.65
N VAL A 137 22.95 4.76 4.85
CA VAL A 137 21.81 4.18 4.14
C VAL A 137 21.50 4.99 2.88
N VAL A 138 21.40 4.31 1.75
CA VAL A 138 20.95 4.90 0.48
C VAL A 138 19.47 4.57 0.30
N VAL A 139 18.62 5.59 0.26
CA VAL A 139 17.17 5.42 0.08
C VAL A 139 16.81 5.70 -1.37
N GLN A 140 16.20 4.70 -2.03
CA GLN A 140 15.66 4.79 -3.38
C GLN A 140 14.14 4.79 -3.31
N LEU A 141 13.51 5.81 -3.87
CA LEU A 141 12.07 5.97 -3.88
C LEU A 141 11.50 5.72 -5.28
N LYS A 142 10.41 4.96 -5.34
CA LYS A 142 9.65 4.66 -6.55
C LYS A 142 8.17 4.82 -6.30
N GLY A 143 7.42 4.95 -7.38
CA GLY A 143 5.96 4.97 -7.35
C GLY A 143 5.37 6.37 -7.40
N ARG A 144 4.05 6.43 -7.51
CA ARG A 144 3.25 7.66 -7.69
C ARG A 144 2.54 8.08 -6.42
N ASN A 145 2.28 7.15 -5.51
CA ASN A 145 1.57 7.45 -4.27
C ASN A 145 2.49 8.23 -3.31
N ALA A 146 1.94 9.14 -2.55
CA ALA A 146 2.68 9.84 -1.52
C ALA A 146 3.23 8.85 -0.48
N LEU A 147 4.42 9.11 0.04
CA LEU A 147 5.04 8.28 1.07
C LEU A 147 4.75 8.86 2.45
N ALA A 148 4.22 8.03 3.36
CA ALA A 148 4.19 8.30 4.79
C ALA A 148 5.05 7.27 5.51
N LEU A 149 6.05 7.74 6.25
CA LEU A 149 6.89 6.93 7.11
C LEU A 149 6.65 7.36 8.56
N GLU A 150 6.16 6.44 9.38
CA GLU A 150 5.70 6.73 10.73
C GLU A 150 6.42 5.89 11.79
N ALA A 151 6.80 6.53 12.90
CA ALA A 151 7.19 5.88 14.14
C ALA A 151 6.07 6.10 15.16
N TYR A 152 5.30 5.07 15.51
CA TYR A 152 4.09 5.25 16.31
C TYR A 152 4.31 5.16 17.84
N SER A 153 5.45 4.67 18.31
CA SER A 153 5.73 4.56 19.74
C SER A 153 7.15 4.97 20.15
N GLY A 154 8.04 5.22 19.21
CA GLY A 154 9.42 5.61 19.42
C GLY A 154 9.86 6.78 18.54
N ASP A 155 11.15 6.99 18.47
CA ASP A 155 11.75 8.08 17.70
C ASP A 155 11.76 7.79 16.20
N LEU A 156 11.65 8.86 15.40
CA LEU A 156 11.98 8.86 14.00
C LEU A 156 13.28 9.64 13.80
N ILE A 157 14.39 8.94 13.54
CA ILE A 157 15.73 9.49 13.37
C ILE A 157 16.20 9.25 11.95
N LEU A 158 16.37 10.33 11.18
CA LEU A 158 16.82 10.28 9.80
C LEU A 158 18.22 10.86 9.67
N GLY A 159 19.22 10.01 9.54
CA GLY A 159 20.57 10.37 9.11
C GLY A 159 20.80 10.16 7.61
N ALA A 160 19.92 9.39 6.94
CA ALA A 160 19.97 9.15 5.51
C ALA A 160 19.35 10.33 4.73
N ASN A 161 19.84 10.55 3.51
CA ASN A 161 19.19 11.45 2.57
C ASN A 161 18.01 10.74 1.88
N ILE A 162 16.82 11.32 2.02
CA ILE A 162 15.63 10.89 1.30
C ILE A 162 15.33 11.95 0.25
N ARG A 163 15.33 11.55 -1.03
CA ARG A 163 15.07 12.44 -2.15
C ARG A 163 13.78 12.05 -2.86
N ALA A 164 12.89 13.00 -3.01
CA ALA A 164 11.64 12.88 -3.75
C ALA A 164 11.68 13.77 -5.01
N ASP A 165 12.79 13.70 -5.73
CA ASP A 165 13.01 14.53 -6.93
C ASP A 165 12.15 14.00 -8.07
N GLY A 166 11.35 14.87 -8.69
CA GLY A 166 10.62 14.56 -9.90
C GLY A 166 11.55 14.28 -11.08
N GLY A 167 11.03 13.67 -12.12
CA GLY A 167 11.77 13.43 -13.36
C GLY A 167 12.15 14.73 -14.06
N ASN A 168 13.27 14.72 -14.78
CA ASN A 168 13.70 15.85 -15.60
C ASN A 168 12.71 16.09 -16.75
N ALA A 169 12.52 17.35 -17.10
CA ALA A 169 11.81 17.73 -18.32
C ALA A 169 12.57 17.22 -19.56
N MET A 170 11.86 16.64 -20.49
CA MET A 170 12.43 16.19 -21.77
C MET A 170 11.77 16.97 -22.91
N ALA A 171 12.57 17.72 -23.67
CA ALA A 171 12.11 18.57 -24.77
C ALA A 171 11.00 19.54 -24.32
N ASN A 172 9.79 19.38 -24.85
CA ASN A 172 8.64 20.22 -24.52
C ASN A 172 7.70 19.61 -23.47
N LEU A 173 8.08 18.49 -22.87
CA LEU A 173 7.29 17.81 -21.85
C LEU A 173 7.85 18.14 -20.47
N GLY A 174 6.97 18.52 -19.55
CA GLY A 174 7.33 18.68 -18.14
C GLY A 174 7.83 17.37 -17.52
N GLY A 175 8.67 17.48 -16.49
CA GLY A 175 9.16 16.32 -15.76
C GLY A 175 8.02 15.56 -15.08
N LYS A 176 8.17 14.23 -14.97
CA LYS A 176 7.18 13.38 -14.31
C LYS A 176 7.24 13.57 -12.79
N GLY A 177 6.08 13.80 -12.17
CA GLY A 177 5.97 13.79 -10.71
C GLY A 177 6.16 12.37 -10.13
N ILE A 178 6.69 12.29 -8.91
CA ILE A 178 6.78 11.06 -8.11
C ILE A 178 6.19 11.31 -6.72
N LEU A 179 5.89 10.26 -5.98
CA LEU A 179 5.46 10.31 -4.58
C LEU A 179 4.29 11.30 -4.34
N GLY A 180 3.30 11.31 -5.19
CA GLY A 180 2.16 12.21 -5.09
C GLY A 180 2.42 13.63 -5.65
N GLY A 181 3.63 13.91 -6.15
CA GLY A 181 3.94 15.17 -6.83
C GLY A 181 3.27 15.26 -8.20
N PHE A 182 2.89 16.47 -8.60
CA PHE A 182 2.35 16.73 -9.92
C PHE A 182 3.44 16.68 -11.00
N SER A 183 3.08 16.18 -12.16
CA SER A 183 3.97 16.29 -13.33
C SER A 183 4.01 17.74 -13.81
N GLY A 184 5.20 18.19 -14.24
CA GLY A 184 5.34 19.50 -14.86
C GLY A 184 4.50 19.61 -16.14
N VAL A 185 4.12 20.83 -16.51
CA VAL A 185 3.38 21.11 -17.75
C VAL A 185 4.29 21.12 -18.95
N SER A 186 3.75 20.85 -20.15
CA SER A 186 4.47 21.00 -21.40
C SER A 186 4.87 22.47 -21.64
N GLY A 187 6.01 22.69 -22.31
CA GLY A 187 6.61 24.03 -22.52
C GLY A 187 5.77 25.04 -23.30
N ALA A 188 4.57 24.69 -23.73
CA ALA A 188 3.59 25.61 -24.29
C ALA A 188 2.77 26.36 -23.23
N SER A 189 2.86 25.96 -21.96
CA SER A 189 2.12 26.57 -20.84
C SER A 189 3.09 27.32 -19.92
N LEU A 190 2.85 28.61 -19.72
CA LEU A 190 3.72 29.50 -18.92
C LEU A 190 3.63 29.23 -17.39
N TYR A 191 2.71 28.37 -16.96
CA TYR A 191 2.48 28.09 -15.55
C TYR A 191 2.42 26.57 -15.30
N GLY A 192 3.34 26.08 -14.47
CA GLY A 192 3.25 24.74 -13.90
C GLY A 192 2.14 24.67 -12.86
N ALA A 193 1.43 23.56 -12.81
CA ALA A 193 0.62 23.25 -11.64
C ALA A 193 1.59 22.88 -10.52
N GLY A 194 1.78 23.76 -9.55
CA GLY A 194 2.49 23.53 -8.31
C GLY A 194 1.52 23.09 -7.22
#